data_31d7c7e2884372af72a8820b69d82683
#
_entry.id   31d7c7e2884372af72a8820b69d82683
#
_cell.length_a   1.000
_cell.length_b   1.000
_cell.length_c   1.000
_cell.angle_alpha   90.00
_cell.angle_beta   90.00
_cell.angle_gamma   90.00
#
_symmetry.space_group_name_H-M   'P 1'
#
loop_
_entity.id
_entity.type
_entity.pdbx_description
1 polymer ?
#
loop_
_entity_poly.entity_id
_entity_poly.type
_entity_poly.pdbx_seq_one_letter_code
_entity_poly.pdbx_strand_id
1 'polypeptide(L)'
;MGKRRHREKSQWFLGWLAAFALVVMADDATALDFSAERIVKSGKSVVTAHVNAKDDRWRFEFAQPQGGASIIIVRMDRHSSWLILSRRRQYLEMPIADEHRLAVSETMEGELLREFVGDQTLNGYPTELFEVTVAENGGTRQYYQWVTKVQRFPVKTVSKQGKWSEEFRHLIFTEQSLFLFELPQRLDRANQPVETQH
;
A
#
# COMPACT_ATOMS: atom_id res chain seq x y z
N MET A 1 50.21 -50.00 -58.52
CA MET A 1 49.53 -50.51 -57.27
C MET A 1 49.91 -49.56 -56.12
N GLY A 2 49.07 -48.63 -55.79
CA GLY A 2 49.35 -47.61 -54.77
C GLY A 2 48.10 -47.32 -53.99
N LYS A 3 48.02 -47.74 -52.74
CA LYS A 3 46.94 -47.43 -51.79
C LYS A 3 47.09 -46.04 -51.29
N ARG A 4 46.15 -45.13 -51.57
CA ARG A 4 45.99 -43.85 -50.91
C ARG A 4 45.14 -43.97 -49.68
N ARG A 5 45.70 -43.65 -48.51
CA ARG A 5 44.96 -43.51 -47.23
C ARG A 5 44.27 -42.16 -47.21
N HIS A 6 42.96 -42.15 -47.06
CA HIS A 6 42.19 -40.97 -46.71
C HIS A 6 42.34 -40.69 -45.21
N ARG A 7 42.70 -39.46 -44.90
CA ARG A 7 42.88 -38.94 -43.54
C ARG A 7 41.64 -38.15 -43.20
N GLU A 8 40.76 -38.72 -42.35
CA GLU A 8 39.60 -38.00 -41.83
C GLU A 8 40.06 -36.93 -40.85
N LYS A 9 39.62 -35.68 -41.13
CA LYS A 9 39.76 -34.56 -40.20
C LYS A 9 38.51 -34.50 -39.32
N SER A 10 38.65 -34.90 -38.08
CA SER A 10 37.66 -34.67 -37.03
C SER A 10 37.59 -33.17 -36.71
N GLN A 11 36.48 -32.53 -37.07
CA GLN A 11 36.18 -31.14 -36.65
C GLN A 11 35.50 -31.19 -35.28
N TRP A 12 36.16 -30.65 -34.30
CA TRP A 12 35.64 -30.41 -32.96
C TRP A 12 34.81 -29.13 -33.01
N PHE A 13 33.47 -29.25 -32.99
CA PHE A 13 32.56 -28.12 -32.75
C PHE A 13 32.53 -27.87 -31.25
N LEU A 14 33.26 -26.87 -30.79
CA LEU A 14 33.07 -26.28 -29.46
C LEU A 14 31.76 -25.46 -29.47
N GLY A 15 30.69 -26.04 -28.95
CA GLY A 15 29.46 -25.35 -28.65
C GLY A 15 29.65 -24.43 -27.45
N TRP A 16 29.61 -23.13 -27.68
CA TRP A 16 29.52 -22.12 -26.64
C TRP A 16 28.07 -22.09 -26.12
N LEU A 17 27.85 -22.69 -24.97
CA LEU A 17 26.61 -22.50 -24.19
C LEU A 17 26.71 -21.14 -23.48
N ALA A 18 26.13 -20.12 -24.08
CA ALA A 18 25.89 -18.84 -23.43
C ALA A 18 24.76 -19.04 -22.40
N ALA A 19 25.12 -19.22 -21.13
CA ALA A 19 24.18 -19.19 -20.03
C ALA A 19 23.69 -17.73 -19.84
N PHE A 20 22.49 -17.44 -20.31
CA PHE A 20 21.78 -16.18 -20.08
C PHE A 20 21.31 -16.22 -18.62
N ALA A 21 22.09 -15.64 -17.70
CA ALA A 21 21.64 -15.42 -16.32
C ALA A 21 20.53 -14.36 -16.36
N LEU A 22 19.28 -14.81 -16.21
CA LEU A 22 18.14 -13.95 -15.99
C LEU A 22 18.29 -13.36 -14.58
N VAL A 23 18.84 -12.15 -14.47
CA VAL A 23 18.82 -11.36 -13.24
C VAL A 23 17.38 -10.91 -13.05
N VAL A 24 16.62 -11.65 -12.27
CA VAL A 24 15.35 -11.19 -11.74
C VAL A 24 15.69 -10.09 -10.75
N MET A 25 15.58 -8.83 -11.19
CA MET A 25 15.53 -7.68 -10.30
C MET A 25 14.22 -7.83 -9.53
N ALA A 26 14.29 -8.36 -8.30
CA ALA A 26 13.22 -8.19 -7.35
C ALA A 26 13.18 -6.66 -7.11
N ASP A 27 12.12 -5.99 -7.58
CA ASP A 27 11.75 -4.69 -7.06
C ASP A 27 11.46 -4.90 -5.58
N ASP A 28 12.47 -4.66 -4.75
CA ASP A 28 12.25 -4.42 -3.33
C ASP A 28 11.37 -3.18 -3.26
N ALA A 29 10.06 -3.39 -3.15
CA ALA A 29 9.14 -2.34 -2.75
C ALA A 29 9.65 -1.86 -1.39
N THR A 30 10.51 -0.84 -1.40
CA THR A 30 11.02 -0.24 -0.16
C THR A 30 9.82 0.23 0.61
N ALA A 31 9.53 -0.45 1.72
CA ALA A 31 8.48 -0.05 2.62
C ALA A 31 8.73 1.41 3.00
N LEU A 32 7.78 2.29 2.65
CA LEU A 32 7.94 3.72 2.87
C LEU A 32 7.59 4.05 4.32
N ASP A 33 8.60 4.42 5.09
CA ASP A 33 8.39 5.01 6.42
C ASP A 33 7.91 6.45 6.23
N PHE A 34 6.71 6.77 6.74
CA PHE A 34 6.19 8.14 6.64
C PHE A 34 5.20 8.48 7.75
N SER A 35 4.95 9.79 7.89
CA SER A 35 3.79 10.33 8.60
C SER A 35 3.02 11.29 7.70
N ALA A 36 1.70 11.37 7.89
CA ALA A 36 0.82 12.24 7.12
C ALA A 36 -0.50 12.50 7.85
N GLU A 37 -1.24 13.51 7.41
CA GLU A 37 -2.68 13.65 7.66
C GLU A 37 -3.43 12.97 6.50
N ARG A 38 -4.20 11.92 6.79
CA ARG A 38 -5.06 11.21 5.85
C ARG A 38 -6.49 11.73 5.95
N ILE A 39 -7.07 12.12 4.82
CA ILE A 39 -8.45 12.61 4.73
C ILE A 39 -9.19 11.72 3.74
N VAL A 40 -10.19 10.98 4.22
CA VAL A 40 -11.08 10.17 3.38
C VAL A 40 -12.46 10.81 3.35
N LYS A 41 -12.99 11.02 2.14
CA LYS A 41 -14.36 11.51 1.92
C LYS A 41 -15.16 10.42 1.22
N SER A 42 -16.33 10.12 1.76
CA SER A 42 -17.27 9.17 1.17
C SER A 42 -18.70 9.72 1.31
N GLY A 43 -19.27 10.19 0.21
CA GLY A 43 -20.54 10.91 0.22
C GLY A 43 -20.47 12.18 1.08
N LYS A 44 -21.23 12.21 2.16
CA LYS A 44 -21.24 13.32 3.14
C LYS A 44 -20.25 13.09 4.32
N SER A 45 -19.71 11.90 4.45
CA SER A 45 -18.78 11.55 5.52
C SER A 45 -17.37 12.05 5.20
N VAL A 46 -16.70 12.63 6.20
CA VAL A 46 -15.28 12.99 6.15
C VAL A 46 -14.60 12.41 7.37
N VAL A 47 -13.60 11.58 7.14
CA VAL A 47 -12.76 11.00 8.20
C VAL A 47 -11.36 11.56 8.05
N THR A 48 -10.84 12.14 9.13
CA THR A 48 -9.47 12.66 9.19
C THR A 48 -8.70 11.92 10.27
N ALA A 49 -7.50 11.47 9.93
CA ALA A 49 -6.59 10.82 10.86
C ALA A 49 -5.15 11.27 10.61
N HIS A 50 -4.37 11.39 11.68
CA HIS A 50 -2.92 11.37 11.56
C HIS A 50 -2.47 9.93 11.38
N VAL A 51 -1.61 9.68 10.38
CA VAL A 51 -1.11 8.36 10.03
C VAL A 51 0.39 8.30 10.22
N ASN A 52 0.87 7.25 10.88
CA ASN A 52 2.26 6.82 10.83
C ASN A 52 2.32 5.45 10.18
N ALA A 53 3.26 5.22 9.29
CA ALA A 53 3.50 3.95 8.63
C ALA A 53 4.97 3.57 8.68
N LYS A 54 5.24 2.28 8.93
CA LYS A 54 6.57 1.67 8.91
C LYS A 54 6.43 0.20 8.55
N ASP A 55 7.08 -0.22 7.46
CA ASP A 55 7.00 -1.59 6.98
C ASP A 55 5.53 -2.06 6.84
N ASP A 56 5.20 -3.19 7.44
CA ASP A 56 3.86 -3.78 7.48
C ASP A 56 3.02 -3.30 8.68
N ARG A 57 3.26 -2.08 9.18
CA ARG A 57 2.60 -1.53 10.35
C ARG A 57 2.14 -0.12 10.08
N TRP A 58 0.93 0.20 10.52
CA TRP A 58 0.44 1.57 10.51
C TRP A 58 -0.44 1.88 11.70
N ARG A 59 -0.47 3.15 12.04
CA ARG A 59 -1.23 3.72 13.12
C ARG A 59 -2.05 4.87 12.61
N PHE A 60 -3.34 4.85 12.90
CA PHE A 60 -4.27 5.94 12.65
C PHE A 60 -4.68 6.58 13.97
N GLU A 61 -4.50 7.89 14.10
CA GLU A 61 -5.03 8.68 15.21
C GLU A 61 -6.13 9.58 14.65
N PHE A 62 -7.39 9.27 14.96
CA PHE A 62 -8.54 9.95 14.39
C PHE A 62 -8.80 11.28 15.07
N ALA A 63 -9.05 12.34 14.28
CA ALA A 63 -9.51 13.64 14.78
C ALA A 63 -10.85 13.54 15.51
N GLN A 64 -11.72 12.61 15.05
CA GLN A 64 -12.96 12.22 15.71
C GLN A 64 -13.02 10.70 15.81
N PRO A 65 -13.34 10.13 16.98
CA PRO A 65 -13.37 8.67 17.13
C PRO A 65 -14.27 7.99 16.10
N GLN A 66 -13.78 6.90 15.52
CA GLN A 66 -14.50 6.07 14.56
C GLN A 66 -14.98 4.79 15.25
N GLY A 67 -16.30 4.55 15.29
CA GLY A 67 -16.85 3.39 16.04
C GLY A 67 -16.47 3.38 17.54
N GLY A 68 -16.13 4.56 18.10
CA GLY A 68 -15.63 4.68 19.47
C GLY A 68 -14.10 4.57 19.60
N ALA A 69 -13.39 4.05 18.59
CA ALA A 69 -11.94 4.00 18.58
C ALA A 69 -11.33 5.38 18.22
N SER A 70 -10.41 5.85 19.04
CA SER A 70 -9.61 7.06 18.78
C SER A 70 -8.32 6.76 18.05
N ILE A 71 -7.80 5.54 18.20
CA ILE A 71 -6.59 5.05 17.56
C ILE A 71 -6.85 3.65 17.02
N ILE A 72 -6.34 3.37 15.82
CA ILE A 72 -6.24 2.01 15.28
C ILE A 72 -4.78 1.74 14.96
N ILE A 73 -4.24 0.63 15.47
CA ILE A 73 -2.91 0.12 15.12
C ILE A 73 -3.10 -1.15 14.31
N VAL A 74 -2.55 -1.19 13.12
CA VAL A 74 -2.59 -2.35 12.23
C VAL A 74 -1.23 -3.03 12.22
N ARG A 75 -1.22 -4.33 12.42
CA ARG A 75 -0.05 -5.20 12.47
C ARG A 75 -0.22 -6.31 11.43
N MET A 76 0.17 -6.03 10.17
CA MET A 76 0.12 -7.03 9.09
C MET A 76 0.99 -8.23 9.43
N ASP A 77 2.15 -8.00 10.07
CA ASP A 77 3.05 -9.02 10.58
C ASP A 77 2.42 -9.96 11.62
N ARG A 78 1.32 -9.53 12.26
CA ARG A 78 0.54 -10.32 13.25
C ARG A 78 -0.87 -10.66 12.78
N HIS A 79 -1.24 -10.28 11.57
CA HIS A 79 -2.59 -10.44 11.01
C HIS A 79 -3.70 -9.90 11.91
N SER A 80 -3.43 -8.84 12.65
CA SER A 80 -4.37 -8.27 13.62
C SER A 80 -4.35 -6.74 13.62
N SER A 81 -5.44 -6.15 14.10
CA SER A 81 -5.54 -4.73 14.41
C SER A 81 -6.00 -4.52 15.84
N TRP A 82 -5.53 -3.45 16.46
CA TRP A 82 -5.93 -3.03 17.80
C TRP A 82 -6.70 -1.71 17.72
N LEU A 83 -7.97 -1.75 18.11
CA LEU A 83 -8.85 -0.59 18.20
C LEU A 83 -8.77 -0.04 19.61
N ILE A 84 -8.20 1.13 19.80
CA ILE A 84 -7.98 1.73 21.12
C ILE A 84 -9.14 2.67 21.46
N LEU A 85 -9.87 2.31 22.51
CA LEU A 85 -10.98 3.06 23.07
C LEU A 85 -10.45 3.95 24.21
N SER A 86 -9.78 5.06 23.86
CA SER A 86 -9.02 5.87 24.82
C SER A 86 -9.87 6.36 25.99
N ARG A 87 -11.14 6.74 25.77
CA ARG A 87 -12.06 7.18 26.83
C ARG A 87 -12.35 6.10 27.87
N ARG A 88 -12.29 4.81 27.47
CA ARG A 88 -12.53 3.66 28.34
C ARG A 88 -11.23 3.05 28.88
N ARG A 89 -10.09 3.49 28.38
CA ARG A 89 -8.76 2.89 28.63
C ARG A 89 -8.75 1.40 28.28
N GLN A 90 -9.39 1.05 27.18
CA GLN A 90 -9.53 -0.31 26.68
C GLN A 90 -9.06 -0.44 25.25
N TYR A 91 -8.77 -1.66 24.84
CA TYR A 91 -8.55 -2.00 23.44
C TYR A 91 -9.33 -3.23 23.03
N LEU A 92 -9.68 -3.31 21.77
CA LEU A 92 -10.22 -4.51 21.10
C LEU A 92 -9.17 -5.00 20.11
N GLU A 93 -8.92 -6.30 20.11
CA GLU A 93 -8.11 -6.96 19.09
C GLU A 93 -9.05 -7.62 18.08
N MET A 94 -8.85 -7.30 16.80
CA MET A 94 -9.73 -7.74 15.71
C MET A 94 -8.90 -8.17 14.50
N PRO A 95 -9.45 -9.01 13.61
CA PRO A 95 -8.89 -9.20 12.28
C PRO A 95 -8.74 -7.86 11.55
N ILE A 96 -7.81 -7.80 10.60
CA ILE A 96 -7.61 -6.59 9.81
C ILE A 96 -8.80 -6.43 8.86
N ALA A 97 -9.55 -5.36 9.02
CA ALA A 97 -10.62 -4.97 8.10
C ALA A 97 -10.03 -4.22 6.90
N ASP A 98 -10.69 -4.31 5.74
CA ASP A 98 -10.20 -3.67 4.51
C ASP A 98 -10.13 -2.15 4.63
N GLU A 99 -11.05 -1.51 5.34
CA GLU A 99 -11.02 -0.07 5.64
C GLU A 99 -9.83 0.37 6.51
N HIS A 100 -9.20 -0.59 7.20
CA HIS A 100 -7.99 -0.35 8.00
C HIS A 100 -6.70 -0.57 7.18
N ARG A 101 -6.81 -1.05 5.95
CA ARG A 101 -5.65 -1.18 5.05
C ARG A 101 -5.26 0.18 4.51
N LEU A 102 -3.98 0.39 4.40
CA LEU A 102 -3.42 1.62 3.85
C LEU A 102 -3.01 1.35 2.40
N ALA A 103 -3.71 1.98 1.46
CA ALA A 103 -3.40 1.87 0.04
C ALA A 103 -2.31 2.90 -0.33
N VAL A 104 -1.06 2.51 -0.20
CA VAL A 104 0.12 3.36 -0.48
C VAL A 104 0.90 2.90 -1.71
N SER A 105 0.41 1.88 -2.42
CA SER A 105 0.97 1.46 -3.70
C SER A 105 0.59 2.45 -4.80
N GLU A 106 1.52 2.72 -5.70
CA GLU A 106 1.23 3.46 -6.94
C GLU A 106 0.16 2.73 -7.76
N THR A 107 0.28 1.40 -7.88
CA THR A 107 -0.69 0.57 -8.60
C THR A 107 -1.90 0.29 -7.71
N MET A 108 -3.09 0.55 -8.22
CA MET A 108 -4.34 0.25 -7.52
C MET A 108 -4.69 -1.24 -7.62
N GLU A 109 -5.30 -1.78 -6.59
CA GLU A 109 -5.80 -3.17 -6.63
C GLU A 109 -6.85 -3.33 -7.75
N GLY A 110 -6.71 -4.38 -8.56
CA GLY A 110 -7.59 -4.62 -9.71
C GLY A 110 -7.39 -3.64 -10.88
N GLU A 111 -6.26 -2.95 -10.94
CA GLU A 111 -5.94 -2.01 -12.02
C GLU A 111 -5.89 -2.72 -13.37
N LEU A 112 -6.66 -2.20 -14.34
CA LEU A 112 -6.74 -2.69 -15.71
C LEU A 112 -6.01 -1.77 -16.70
N LEU A 113 -6.06 -0.46 -16.45
CA LEU A 113 -5.50 0.55 -17.35
C LEU A 113 -5.07 1.76 -16.52
N ARG A 114 -3.92 2.31 -16.87
CA ARG A 114 -3.37 3.56 -16.33
C ARG A 114 -2.92 4.46 -17.49
N GLU A 115 -3.48 5.66 -17.55
CA GLU A 115 -3.14 6.65 -18.58
C GLU A 115 -2.57 7.89 -17.91
N PHE A 116 -1.38 8.30 -18.35
CA PHE A 116 -0.78 9.56 -17.91
C PHE A 116 -1.56 10.76 -18.49
N VAL A 117 -1.98 11.66 -17.62
CA VAL A 117 -2.74 12.87 -17.99
C VAL A 117 -1.83 14.09 -18.04
N GLY A 118 -0.89 14.21 -17.11
CA GLY A 118 0.04 15.34 -17.07
C GLY A 118 0.71 15.53 -15.72
N ASP A 119 1.64 16.48 -15.70
CA ASP A 119 2.36 16.89 -14.50
C ASP A 119 1.58 17.95 -13.74
N GLN A 120 1.57 17.84 -12.42
CA GLN A 120 0.94 18.81 -11.51
C GLN A 120 1.76 18.98 -10.23
N THR A 121 1.48 20.06 -9.51
CA THR A 121 1.96 20.22 -8.12
C THR A 121 0.74 20.14 -7.20
N LEU A 122 0.73 19.20 -6.28
CA LEU A 122 -0.34 19.02 -5.30
C LEU A 122 0.22 19.09 -3.89
N ASN A 123 -0.32 19.97 -3.05
CA ASN A 123 0.11 20.17 -1.65
C ASN A 123 1.64 20.44 -1.52
N GLY A 124 2.26 21.06 -2.54
CA GLY A 124 3.70 21.31 -2.58
C GLY A 124 4.55 20.18 -3.15
N TYR A 125 3.96 19.02 -3.47
CA TYR A 125 4.67 17.88 -4.07
C TYR A 125 4.57 17.92 -5.60
N PRO A 126 5.70 17.79 -6.34
CA PRO A 126 5.66 17.49 -7.76
C PRO A 126 5.03 16.11 -7.96
N THR A 127 3.93 16.06 -8.73
CA THR A 127 3.15 14.84 -8.98
C THR A 127 2.93 14.61 -10.46
N GLU A 128 2.69 13.36 -10.79
CA GLU A 128 2.09 12.91 -12.04
C GLU A 128 0.62 12.59 -11.79
N LEU A 129 -0.25 13.08 -12.65
CA LEU A 129 -1.68 12.74 -12.64
C LEU A 129 -1.93 11.60 -13.60
N PHE A 130 -2.61 10.58 -13.11
CA PHE A 130 -3.07 9.45 -13.91
C PHE A 130 -4.59 9.34 -13.88
N GLU A 131 -5.16 8.91 -15.00
CA GLU A 131 -6.49 8.31 -15.05
C GLU A 131 -6.32 6.79 -14.93
N VAL A 132 -7.01 6.19 -13.94
CA VAL A 132 -6.87 4.77 -13.62
C VAL A 132 -8.23 4.10 -13.72
N THR A 133 -8.30 2.98 -14.45
CA THR A 133 -9.48 2.11 -14.54
C THR A 133 -9.20 0.84 -13.76
N VAL A 134 -10.07 0.49 -12.81
CA VAL A 134 -9.96 -0.73 -12.01
C VAL A 134 -11.18 -1.63 -12.21
N ALA A 135 -10.98 -2.95 -12.09
CA ALA A 135 -12.07 -3.92 -11.99
C ALA A 135 -12.62 -3.91 -10.56
N GLU A 136 -13.93 -3.75 -10.42
CA GLU A 136 -14.59 -3.73 -9.12
C GLU A 136 -16.01 -4.30 -9.23
N ASN A 137 -16.34 -5.29 -8.39
CA ASN A 137 -17.71 -5.84 -8.26
C ASN A 137 -18.43 -6.17 -9.59
N GLY A 138 -17.71 -6.80 -10.52
CA GLY A 138 -18.27 -7.22 -11.82
C GLY A 138 -18.40 -6.11 -12.86
N GLY A 139 -17.85 -4.92 -12.60
CA GLY A 139 -17.78 -3.80 -13.52
C GLY A 139 -16.41 -3.14 -13.51
N THR A 140 -16.36 -1.89 -13.98
CA THR A 140 -15.17 -1.06 -13.92
C THR A 140 -15.48 0.27 -13.25
N ARG A 141 -14.49 0.81 -12.54
CA ARG A 141 -14.56 2.14 -11.95
C ARG A 141 -13.34 2.95 -12.34
N GLN A 142 -13.51 4.26 -12.52
CA GLN A 142 -12.45 5.16 -12.93
C GLN A 142 -12.10 6.13 -11.81
N TYR A 143 -10.80 6.42 -11.70
CA TYR A 143 -10.21 7.31 -10.71
C TYR A 143 -9.24 8.28 -11.37
N TYR A 144 -9.04 9.41 -10.73
CA TYR A 144 -7.86 10.24 -10.90
C TYR A 144 -6.93 10.00 -9.72
N GLN A 145 -5.64 9.75 -10.00
CA GLN A 145 -4.63 9.53 -8.98
C GLN A 145 -3.43 10.44 -9.21
N TRP A 146 -3.04 11.18 -8.17
CA TRP A 146 -1.83 12.00 -8.13
C TRP A 146 -0.73 11.24 -7.39
N VAL A 147 0.36 10.95 -8.07
CA VAL A 147 1.49 10.18 -7.56
C VAL A 147 2.72 11.07 -7.49
N THR A 148 3.43 11.08 -6.35
CA THR A 148 4.68 11.84 -6.24
C THR A 148 5.72 11.30 -7.22
N LYS A 149 6.49 12.21 -7.86
CA LYS A 149 7.49 11.82 -8.86
C LYS A 149 8.66 11.01 -8.28
N VAL A 150 9.04 11.27 -7.05
CA VAL A 150 10.23 10.68 -6.43
C VAL A 150 9.89 9.39 -5.67
N GLN A 151 8.96 9.45 -4.73
CA GLN A 151 8.64 8.32 -3.88
C GLN A 151 7.56 7.40 -4.48
N ARG A 152 6.99 7.77 -5.63
CA ARG A 152 5.89 7.04 -6.28
C ARG A 152 4.70 6.81 -5.35
N PHE A 153 4.47 7.77 -4.43
CA PHE A 153 3.43 7.70 -3.41
C PHE A 153 2.13 8.35 -3.91
N PRO A 154 0.95 7.69 -3.76
CA PRO A 154 -0.33 8.23 -4.19
C PRO A 154 -0.84 9.27 -3.17
N VAL A 155 -0.49 10.56 -3.35
CA VAL A 155 -0.91 11.63 -2.43
C VAL A 155 -2.39 11.94 -2.48
N LYS A 156 -3.06 11.62 -3.60
CA LYS A 156 -4.51 11.80 -3.72
C LYS A 156 -5.09 10.84 -4.75
N THR A 157 -6.24 10.28 -4.42
CA THR A 157 -7.06 9.47 -5.32
C THR A 157 -8.51 9.96 -5.23
N VAL A 158 -9.17 10.15 -6.38
CA VAL A 158 -10.56 10.63 -6.45
C VAL A 158 -11.33 9.78 -7.45
N SER A 159 -12.48 9.24 -7.07
CA SER A 159 -13.36 8.59 -8.04
C SER A 159 -13.90 9.62 -9.03
N LYS A 160 -13.91 9.32 -10.33
CA LYS A 160 -14.42 10.24 -11.37
C LYS A 160 -15.89 10.64 -11.14
N GLN A 161 -16.64 9.82 -10.42
CA GLN A 161 -18.02 10.11 -10.01
C GLN A 161 -18.11 11.11 -8.83
N GLY A 162 -16.96 11.50 -8.24
CA GLY A 162 -16.90 12.50 -7.16
C GLY A 162 -17.43 12.03 -5.81
N LYS A 163 -17.82 10.75 -5.67
CA LYS A 163 -18.44 10.23 -4.44
C LYS A 163 -17.43 9.77 -3.38
N TRP A 164 -16.18 9.55 -3.78
CA TRP A 164 -15.12 9.09 -2.90
C TRP A 164 -13.79 9.76 -3.24
N SER A 165 -13.03 10.09 -2.22
CA SER A 165 -11.65 10.54 -2.37
C SER A 165 -10.82 10.22 -1.12
N GLU A 166 -9.54 9.99 -1.32
CA GLU A 166 -8.51 9.88 -0.30
C GLU A 166 -7.40 10.88 -0.62
N GLU A 167 -6.90 11.57 0.40
CA GLU A 167 -5.86 12.57 0.25
C GLU A 167 -4.92 12.53 1.45
N PHE A 168 -3.60 12.59 1.18
CA PHE A 168 -2.56 12.72 2.18
C PHE A 168 -1.98 14.14 2.14
N ARG A 169 -1.97 14.79 3.30
CA ARG A 169 -1.39 16.13 3.52
C ARG A 169 -0.27 16.04 4.53
N HIS A 170 0.58 17.06 4.56
CA HIS A 170 1.71 17.12 5.51
C HIS A 170 2.53 15.83 5.52
N LEU A 171 2.73 15.25 4.32
CA LEU A 171 3.43 13.99 4.12
C LEU A 171 4.93 14.18 4.38
N ILE A 172 5.48 13.42 5.32
CA ILE A 172 6.91 13.47 5.68
C ILE A 172 7.45 12.06 5.61
N PHE A 173 8.38 11.83 4.69
CA PHE A 173 9.09 10.56 4.57
C PHE A 173 10.27 10.57 5.54
N THR A 174 10.13 9.87 6.64
CA THR A 174 11.14 9.75 7.69
C THR A 174 10.92 8.48 8.49
N GLU A 175 11.99 7.92 9.01
CA GLU A 175 11.93 6.75 9.87
C GLU A 175 10.94 6.95 11.02
N GLN A 176 10.07 5.95 11.24
CA GLN A 176 9.10 5.94 12.31
C GLN A 176 9.56 5.03 13.46
N SER A 177 9.32 5.47 14.70
CA SER A 177 9.63 4.66 15.86
C SER A 177 8.72 3.44 15.96
N LEU A 178 9.30 2.25 16.15
CA LEU A 178 8.54 1.02 16.35
C LEU A 178 7.57 1.08 17.53
N PHE A 179 7.85 1.91 18.52
CA PHE A 179 7.00 2.12 19.69
C PHE A 179 5.60 2.65 19.32
N LEU A 180 5.46 3.37 18.21
CA LEU A 180 4.17 3.87 17.73
C LEU A 180 3.19 2.74 17.38
N PHE A 181 3.71 1.57 17.04
CA PHE A 181 2.95 0.41 16.56
C PHE A 181 2.76 -0.67 17.62
N GLU A 182 3.06 -0.37 18.89
CA GLU A 182 2.79 -1.23 20.03
C GLU A 182 1.60 -0.71 20.84
N LEU A 183 0.95 -1.62 21.57
CA LEU A 183 -0.14 -1.23 22.48
C LEU A 183 0.39 -0.29 23.57
N PRO A 184 -0.27 0.85 23.80
CA PRO A 184 0.03 1.69 24.95
C PRO A 184 -0.10 0.91 26.26
N GLN A 185 0.80 1.19 27.19
CA GLN A 185 0.74 0.58 28.51
C GLN A 185 -0.57 0.94 29.25
N ARG A 186 -1.04 0.05 30.12
CA ARG A 186 -2.21 0.26 31.00
C ARG A 186 -3.55 0.37 30.27
N LEU A 187 -3.72 -0.36 29.17
CA LEU A 187 -5.01 -0.59 28.55
C LEU A 187 -5.52 -1.98 28.91
N ASP A 188 -6.76 -2.07 29.30
CA ASP A 188 -7.44 -3.34 29.52
C ASP A 188 -8.00 -3.89 28.22
N ARG A 189 -7.95 -5.21 28.02
CA ARG A 189 -8.58 -5.83 26.87
C ARG A 189 -10.10 -5.82 27.07
N ALA A 190 -10.84 -5.20 26.17
CA ALA A 190 -12.28 -5.26 26.17
C ALA A 190 -12.76 -6.62 25.65
N ASN A 191 -13.82 -7.16 26.26
CA ASN A 191 -14.48 -8.34 25.71
C ASN A 191 -15.18 -7.94 24.40
N GLN A 192 -14.97 -8.70 23.33
CA GLN A 192 -15.77 -8.53 22.12
C GLN A 192 -17.24 -8.76 22.48
N PRO A 193 -18.18 -7.94 21.99
CA PRO A 193 -19.59 -8.29 22.07
C PRO A 193 -19.74 -9.66 21.39
N VAL A 194 -20.32 -10.63 22.10
CA VAL A 194 -20.69 -11.90 21.47
C VAL A 194 -21.71 -11.55 20.40
N GLU A 195 -21.32 -11.64 19.13
CA GLU A 195 -22.26 -11.54 18.01
C GLU A 195 -23.26 -12.69 18.17
N THR A 196 -24.43 -12.39 18.70
CA THR A 196 -25.55 -13.34 18.71
C THR A 196 -25.99 -13.49 17.27
N GLN A 197 -25.55 -14.56 16.61
CA GLN A 197 -26.09 -14.95 15.31
C GLN A 197 -27.58 -15.23 15.48
N HIS A 198 -28.41 -14.39 14.89
CA HIS A 198 -29.84 -14.58 14.71
C HIS A 198 -30.14 -15.06 13.29
#